data_7e0d90d4e6191546788218b38bba811f
#
_entry.id   7e0d90d4e6191546788218b38bba811f
#
_cell.length_a   1.000
_cell.length_b   1.000
_cell.length_c   1.000
_cell.angle_alpha   90.00
_cell.angle_beta   90.00
_cell.angle_gamma   90.00
#
_symmetry.space_group_name_H-M   'P 1'
#
loop_
_entity.id
_entity.type
_entity.pdbx_description
1 polymer ?
#
loop_
_entity_poly.entity_id
_entity_poly.type
_entity_poly.pdbx_seq_one_letter_code
_entity_poly.pdbx_strand_id
1 'polypeptide(L)'
;MRATAFLGAVFSGAMYLGATSMALLSPLAGANAQVWYGNDTGGIIPWSCENEAVAPQAAAGHCARYSKYARITGVHRRYGDYISFNCLWNPNVDRYVLPAVATRTACIGEPGRFLTK
;
A
#
# COMPACT_ATOMS: atom_id res chain seq x y z
N MET A 1 -40.12 28.23 58.07
CA MET A 1 -38.97 28.20 58.29
C MET A 1 -38.01 27.00 58.08
N ARG A 2 -37.87 26.51 56.97
CA ARG A 2 -36.83 25.49 56.71
C ARG A 2 -36.15 25.84 55.43
N ALA A 3 -34.97 26.35 55.56
CA ALA A 3 -34.13 26.54 54.48
C ALA A 3 -33.61 25.18 54.04
N THR A 4 -34.15 24.70 53.01
CA THR A 4 -33.55 23.55 52.33
C THR A 4 -32.41 24.07 51.50
N ALA A 5 -31.25 23.84 52.00
CA ALA A 5 -30.07 24.06 51.21
C ALA A 5 -30.04 23.03 50.10
N PHE A 6 -30.30 23.47 48.92
CA PHE A 6 -29.98 22.67 47.74
C PHE A 6 -28.49 22.72 47.52
N LEU A 7 -27.88 21.67 47.93
CA LEU A 7 -26.55 21.38 47.46
C LEU A 7 -26.66 21.12 45.99
N GLY A 8 -26.32 22.13 45.24
CA GLY A 8 -26.11 21.96 43.85
C GLY A 8 -24.97 20.98 43.65
N ALA A 9 -25.31 19.84 43.17
CA ALA A 9 -24.33 18.92 42.72
C ALA A 9 -23.58 19.58 41.57
N VAL A 10 -22.39 20.01 41.85
CA VAL A 10 -21.50 20.42 40.82
C VAL A 10 -21.11 19.14 40.09
N PHE A 11 -21.80 18.89 39.03
CA PHE A 11 -21.31 17.94 38.10
C PHE A 11 -20.08 18.56 37.48
N SER A 12 -19.00 18.29 38.09
CA SER A 12 -17.74 18.33 37.35
C SER A 12 -17.88 17.32 36.26
N GLY A 13 -18.43 17.74 35.17
CA GLY A 13 -18.30 17.01 33.94
C GLY A 13 -16.84 16.88 33.68
N ALA A 14 -16.29 15.79 34.08
CA ALA A 14 -15.03 15.41 33.57
C ALA A 14 -15.19 15.33 32.07
N MET A 15 -14.80 16.39 31.43
CA MET A 15 -14.54 16.34 30.01
C MET A 15 -13.45 15.30 29.83
N TYR A 16 -13.89 14.10 29.71
CA TYR A 16 -13.04 13.16 29.04
C TYR A 16 -12.96 13.64 27.63
N LEU A 17 -12.07 14.50 27.49
CA LEU A 17 -11.36 14.53 26.26
C LEU A 17 -10.87 13.12 26.07
N GLY A 18 -11.70 12.33 25.48
CA GLY A 18 -11.23 11.12 24.92
C GLY A 18 -10.02 11.53 24.12
N ALA A 19 -8.87 11.22 24.60
CA ALA A 19 -7.72 11.21 23.77
C ALA A 19 -8.11 10.29 22.66
N THR A 20 -8.62 10.86 21.62
CA THR A 20 -8.62 10.19 20.36
C THR A 20 -7.17 9.93 20.12
N SER A 21 -6.79 8.78 20.53
CA SER A 21 -5.58 8.21 20.02
C SER A 21 -5.83 8.18 18.55
N MET A 22 -5.46 9.24 17.89
CA MET A 22 -5.18 9.18 16.50
C MET A 22 -4.12 8.11 16.43
N ALA A 23 -4.58 6.91 16.24
CA ALA A 23 -3.70 5.88 15.80
C ALA A 23 -3.04 6.49 14.59
N LEU A 24 -1.87 6.98 14.82
CA LEU A 24 -1.03 7.43 13.76
C LEU A 24 -0.79 6.19 12.94
N LEU A 25 -1.67 6.01 11.98
CA LEU A 25 -1.35 5.22 10.83
C LEU A 25 -0.18 5.94 10.19
N SER A 26 0.96 5.77 10.84
CA SER A 26 2.19 6.16 10.21
C SER A 26 2.21 5.41 8.91
N PRO A 27 2.19 6.08 7.78
CA PRO A 27 2.42 5.39 6.54
C PRO A 27 3.73 4.64 6.76
N LEU A 28 3.71 3.37 6.49
CA LEU A 28 4.90 2.56 6.59
C LEU A 28 5.95 3.22 5.72
N ALA A 29 6.84 3.96 6.39
CA ALA A 29 7.97 4.57 5.72
C ALA A 29 8.75 3.45 5.06
N GLY A 30 8.82 3.43 3.75
CA GLY A 30 9.52 2.39 3.00
C GLY A 30 8.66 1.60 2.01
N ALA A 31 7.33 1.69 2.08
CA ALA A 31 6.44 1.04 1.12
C ALA A 31 6.17 1.93 -0.12
N ASN A 32 7.14 2.73 -0.53
CA ASN A 32 6.97 3.69 -1.60
C ASN A 32 7.62 3.20 -2.89
N ALA A 33 7.14 2.07 -3.43
CA ALA A 33 7.43 1.77 -4.81
C ALA A 33 6.70 2.78 -5.68
N GLN A 34 7.46 3.64 -6.32
CA GLN A 34 6.92 4.61 -7.25
C GLN A 34 6.84 4.02 -8.64
N VAL A 35 5.69 4.19 -9.27
CA VAL A 35 5.55 3.95 -10.70
C VAL A 35 6.39 5.00 -11.42
N TRP A 36 7.40 4.54 -12.14
CA TRP A 36 8.32 5.43 -12.84
C TRP A 36 7.70 5.96 -14.13
N TYR A 37 7.19 5.05 -14.94
CA TYR A 37 6.40 5.39 -16.11
C TYR A 37 5.06 4.67 -16.04
N GLY A 38 4.00 5.40 -16.26
CA GLY A 38 2.69 4.80 -16.28
C GLY A 38 1.65 5.66 -16.97
N ASN A 39 0.66 4.98 -17.50
CA ASN A 39 -0.52 5.57 -18.11
C ASN A 39 -1.73 4.70 -17.78
N ASP A 40 -2.85 4.95 -18.47
CA ASP A 40 -4.10 4.21 -18.24
C ASP A 40 -4.05 2.73 -18.69
N THR A 41 -3.03 2.32 -19.44
CA THR A 41 -2.86 0.93 -19.89
C THR A 41 -1.90 0.14 -19.01
N GLY A 42 -1.06 0.79 -18.24
CA GLY A 42 -0.09 0.13 -17.37
C GLY A 42 1.11 1.01 -17.06
N GLY A 43 2.19 0.39 -16.65
CA GLY A 43 3.42 1.09 -16.31
C GLY A 43 4.54 0.19 -15.89
N ILE A 44 5.61 0.81 -15.45
CA ILE A 44 6.78 0.13 -14.91
C ILE A 44 7.18 0.70 -13.56
N ILE A 45 7.73 -0.17 -12.74
CA ILE A 45 8.28 0.16 -11.43
C ILE A 45 9.75 -0.25 -11.45
N PRO A 46 10.69 0.60 -11.03
CA PRO A 46 12.10 0.18 -10.95
C PRO A 46 12.24 -1.05 -10.05
N TRP A 47 12.98 -2.03 -10.51
CA TRP A 47 13.15 -3.23 -9.71
C TRP A 47 14.11 -2.99 -8.54
N SER A 48 13.65 -3.35 -7.38
CA SER A 48 14.43 -3.68 -6.20
C SER A 48 13.66 -4.76 -5.47
N CYS A 49 14.28 -5.46 -4.56
CA CYS A 49 13.56 -6.47 -3.80
C CYS A 49 12.42 -5.84 -2.98
N GLU A 50 12.69 -4.68 -2.40
CA GLU A 50 11.70 -3.91 -1.63
C GLU A 50 10.55 -3.44 -2.52
N ASN A 51 10.86 -2.96 -3.71
CA ASN A 51 9.84 -2.54 -4.67
C ASN A 51 9.02 -3.72 -5.17
N GLU A 52 9.64 -4.86 -5.40
CA GLU A 52 8.91 -6.08 -5.79
C GLU A 52 7.90 -6.49 -4.73
N ALA A 53 8.27 -6.42 -3.46
CA ALA A 53 7.38 -6.79 -2.36
C ALA A 53 6.10 -5.94 -2.30
N VAL A 54 6.17 -4.70 -2.73
CA VAL A 54 5.05 -3.76 -2.71
C VAL A 54 4.52 -3.42 -4.11
N ALA A 55 5.09 -4.00 -5.14
CA ALA A 55 4.71 -3.72 -6.53
C ALA A 55 3.23 -3.96 -6.81
N PRO A 56 2.58 -5.03 -6.33
CA PRO A 56 1.16 -5.21 -6.55
C PRO A 56 0.32 -4.07 -6.02
N GLN A 57 0.64 -3.56 -4.84
CA GLN A 57 -0.07 -2.43 -4.23
C GLN A 57 0.19 -1.13 -4.97
N ALA A 58 1.43 -0.89 -5.37
CA ALA A 58 1.80 0.29 -6.15
C ALA A 58 1.11 0.30 -7.51
N ALA A 59 1.10 -0.82 -8.20
CA ALA A 59 0.40 -0.97 -9.47
C ALA A 59 -1.12 -0.81 -9.30
N ALA A 60 -1.70 -1.42 -8.28
CA ALA A 60 -3.12 -1.28 -7.98
C ALA A 60 -3.51 0.16 -7.71
N GLY A 61 -2.72 0.89 -6.96
CA GLY A 61 -2.93 2.32 -6.70
C GLY A 61 -2.85 3.16 -7.96
N HIS A 62 -1.93 2.85 -8.84
CA HIS A 62 -1.82 3.54 -10.13
C HIS A 62 -3.03 3.26 -11.02
N CYS A 63 -3.39 2.01 -11.21
CA CYS A 63 -4.52 1.64 -12.06
C CYS A 63 -5.88 2.10 -11.50
N ALA A 64 -6.00 2.20 -10.18
CA ALA A 64 -7.21 2.70 -9.54
C ALA A 64 -7.55 4.15 -9.93
N ARG A 65 -6.57 4.95 -10.29
CA ARG A 65 -6.80 6.31 -10.80
C ARG A 65 -7.62 6.33 -12.09
N TYR A 66 -7.58 5.23 -12.82
CA TYR A 66 -8.31 5.03 -14.06
C TYR A 66 -9.48 4.06 -13.91
N SER A 67 -9.84 3.75 -12.67
CA SER A 67 -10.89 2.77 -12.33
C SER A 67 -10.62 1.38 -12.92
N LYS A 68 -9.36 0.98 -12.95
CA LYS A 68 -8.90 -0.29 -13.51
C LYS A 68 -8.22 -1.14 -12.46
N TYR A 69 -8.09 -2.43 -12.77
CA TYR A 69 -7.35 -3.40 -11.99
C TYR A 69 -5.92 -3.50 -12.50
N ALA A 70 -4.99 -3.77 -11.60
CA ALA A 70 -3.60 -3.98 -11.96
C ALA A 70 -3.27 -5.47 -12.06
N ARG A 71 -2.42 -5.80 -13.00
CA ARG A 71 -1.80 -7.11 -13.12
C ARG A 71 -0.32 -6.96 -13.35
N ILE A 72 0.48 -7.61 -12.53
CA ILE A 72 1.92 -7.68 -12.76
C ILE A 72 2.17 -8.64 -13.93
N THR A 73 2.81 -8.15 -14.96
CA THR A 73 3.03 -8.89 -16.20
C THR A 73 4.47 -9.32 -16.41
N GLY A 74 5.40 -8.75 -15.66
CA GLY A 74 6.79 -9.13 -15.72
C GLY A 74 7.58 -8.62 -14.54
N VAL A 75 8.54 -9.41 -14.08
CA VAL A 75 9.47 -9.03 -13.03
C VAL A 75 10.89 -9.38 -13.52
N HIS A 76 11.68 -8.36 -13.71
CA HIS A 76 13.09 -8.50 -14.09
C HIS A 76 13.94 -8.24 -12.85
N ARG A 77 14.40 -9.30 -12.20
CA ARG A 77 15.11 -9.24 -10.92
C ARG A 77 16.58 -8.89 -11.10
N ARG A 78 16.80 -7.67 -11.51
CA ARG A 78 18.14 -7.12 -11.69
C ARG A 78 18.09 -5.63 -11.40
N TYR A 79 19.08 -5.12 -10.69
CA TYR A 79 19.18 -3.68 -10.45
C TYR A 79 19.37 -2.94 -11.76
N GLY A 80 18.63 -1.87 -11.96
CA GLY A 80 18.54 -1.13 -13.20
C GLY A 80 17.47 -1.63 -14.17
N ASP A 81 16.82 -2.73 -13.83
CA ASP A 81 15.69 -3.29 -14.57
C ASP A 81 14.37 -2.91 -13.92
N TYR A 82 13.27 -3.47 -14.35
CA TYR A 82 11.94 -3.03 -13.95
C TYR A 82 10.94 -4.17 -13.74
N ILE A 83 9.87 -3.82 -13.06
CA ILE A 83 8.65 -4.62 -12.93
C ILE A 83 7.61 -3.98 -13.83
N SER A 84 7.00 -4.75 -14.72
CA SER A 84 5.94 -4.27 -15.59
C SER A 84 4.58 -4.67 -15.07
N PHE A 85 3.60 -3.81 -15.28
CA PHE A 85 2.21 -4.09 -14.96
C PHE A 85 1.27 -3.49 -16.01
N ASN A 86 0.09 -4.09 -16.12
CA ASN A 86 -0.97 -3.58 -16.96
C ASN A 86 -2.19 -3.23 -16.13
N CYS A 87 -2.91 -2.21 -16.58
CA CYS A 87 -4.20 -1.84 -16.04
C CYS A 87 -5.32 -2.44 -16.90
N LEU A 88 -6.24 -3.16 -16.28
CA LEU A 88 -7.27 -3.93 -16.94
C LEU A 88 -8.65 -3.50 -16.46
N TRP A 89 -9.61 -3.43 -17.38
CA TRP A 89 -11.03 -3.27 -17.05
C TRP A 89 -11.61 -4.53 -16.41
N ASN A 90 -11.19 -5.69 -16.89
CA ASN A 90 -11.66 -6.98 -16.41
C ASN A 90 -10.48 -7.76 -15.79
N PRO A 91 -10.54 -8.07 -14.49
CA PRO A 91 -9.46 -8.83 -13.84
C PRO A 91 -9.36 -10.29 -14.32
N ASN A 92 -10.36 -10.79 -15.02
CA ASN A 92 -10.43 -12.17 -15.49
C ASN A 92 -9.91 -12.36 -16.93
N VAL A 93 -9.19 -11.39 -17.45
CA VAL A 93 -8.52 -11.54 -18.74
C VAL A 93 -7.61 -12.76 -18.72
N ASP A 94 -7.72 -13.57 -19.75
CA ASP A 94 -6.97 -14.82 -19.88
C ASP A 94 -5.46 -14.56 -19.76
N ARG A 95 -4.81 -15.41 -18.98
CA ARG A 95 -3.37 -15.35 -18.74
C ARG A 95 -2.53 -15.69 -19.96
N TYR A 96 -3.11 -16.36 -20.95
CA TYR A 96 -2.45 -16.59 -22.23
C TYR A 96 -2.38 -15.32 -23.09
N VAL A 97 -3.35 -14.44 -22.92
CA VAL A 97 -3.37 -13.15 -23.61
C VAL A 97 -2.53 -12.14 -22.86
N LEU A 98 -2.60 -12.16 -21.54
CA LEU A 98 -1.85 -11.25 -20.69
C LEU A 98 -1.31 -12.00 -19.48
N PRO A 99 -0.01 -12.29 -19.45
CA PRO A 99 0.59 -13.07 -18.38
C PRO A 99 0.41 -12.41 -17.02
N ALA A 100 0.27 -13.23 -15.99
CA ALA A 100 0.31 -12.81 -14.60
C ALA A 100 1.55 -13.41 -13.95
N VAL A 101 2.40 -12.56 -13.41
CA VAL A 101 3.65 -12.96 -12.76
C VAL A 101 3.52 -12.73 -11.27
N ALA A 102 3.87 -13.76 -10.49
CA ALA A 102 3.90 -13.65 -9.04
C ALA A 102 5.12 -12.82 -8.60
N THR A 103 4.89 -11.99 -7.61
CA THR A 103 5.94 -11.19 -6.97
C THR A 103 6.36 -11.80 -5.65
N ARG A 104 7.61 -11.62 -5.27
CA ARG A 104 8.08 -11.97 -3.94
C ARG A 104 7.54 -10.99 -2.91
N THR A 105 7.10 -11.49 -1.78
CA THR A 105 6.46 -10.67 -0.75
C THR A 105 7.43 -10.17 0.32
N ALA A 106 8.63 -10.73 0.37
CA ALA A 106 9.62 -10.34 1.37
C ALA A 106 11.03 -10.39 0.80
N CYS A 107 11.83 -9.50 1.29
CA CYS A 107 13.25 -9.41 0.94
C CYS A 107 14.16 -9.93 2.03
N ILE A 108 13.63 -10.18 3.19
CA ILE A 108 14.38 -10.52 4.38
C ILE A 108 14.70 -12.02 4.36
N GLY A 109 15.96 -12.37 4.63
CA GLY A 109 16.35 -13.74 4.86
C GLY A 109 16.67 -14.56 3.63
N GLU A 110 16.86 -13.96 2.46
CA GLU A 110 17.40 -14.67 1.32
C GLU A 110 18.94 -14.73 1.40
N PRO A 111 19.50 -15.88 1.78
CA PRO A 111 20.96 -16.00 1.81
C PRO A 111 21.51 -15.87 0.39
N GLY A 112 22.60 -15.13 0.26
CA GLY A 112 23.24 -14.92 -1.03
C GLY A 112 22.66 -13.81 -1.90
N ARG A 113 21.61 -13.16 -1.47
CA ARG A 113 20.98 -12.08 -2.23
C ARG A 113 21.90 -10.92 -2.54
N PHE A 114 22.79 -10.61 -1.61
CA PHE A 114 23.81 -9.57 -1.79
C PHE A 114 25.01 -10.07 -2.57
N LEU A 115 25.12 -11.36 -2.80
CA LEU A 115 26.22 -12.00 -3.51
C LEU A 115 25.90 -12.24 -4.98
N THR A 116 24.63 -12.29 -5.33
CA THR A 116 24.18 -12.43 -6.72
C THR A 116 23.89 -11.05 -7.30
N LYS A 117 24.91 -10.43 -7.73
CA LYS A 117 24.78 -9.21 -8.51
C LYS A 117 24.94 -9.51 -9.99
#